data_c5e34f4292d1aa62d0641655f7828657
#
_entry.id   c5e34f4292d1aa62d0641655f7828657
#
_cell.length_a   1.000
_cell.length_b   1.000
_cell.length_c   1.000
_cell.angle_alpha   90.00
_cell.angle_beta   90.00
_cell.angle_gamma   90.00
#
_symmetry.space_group_name_H-M   'P 1'
#
loop_
_entity.id
_entity.type
_entity.pdbx_description
1 polymer ?
#
loop_
_entity_poly.entity_id
_entity_poly.type
_entity_poly.pdbx_seq_one_letter_code
_entity_poly.pdbx_strand_id
1 'polypeptide(L)'
;MATWDEVRSIALGLPETSERISRELPQWRVKDKLFVWERPLRGPDREALGDAAPDGPILGLRVADVGVKEALVAADPDVYFTTPHFDGYPAVLVRLDRIGSAELKEVITEAWLVQAPKRLAAHFLGTRGS
;
A
#
# COMPACT_ATOMS: atom_id res chain seq x y z
N MET A 1 -9.04 -13.23 1.18
CA MET A 1 -8.25 -12.88 -0.02
C MET A 1 -8.76 -11.56 -0.60
N ALA A 2 -7.86 -10.65 -0.83
CA ALA A 2 -8.19 -9.37 -1.42
C ALA A 2 -7.92 -9.38 -2.93
N THR A 3 -8.60 -8.49 -3.65
CA THR A 3 -8.49 -8.38 -5.10
C THR A 3 -8.15 -6.95 -5.51
N TRP A 4 -7.70 -6.77 -6.76
CA TRP A 4 -7.46 -5.43 -7.29
C TRP A 4 -8.74 -4.59 -7.35
N ASP A 5 -9.89 -5.23 -7.56
CA ASP A 5 -11.18 -4.52 -7.54
C ASP A 5 -11.45 -3.95 -6.16
N GLU A 6 -11.11 -4.68 -5.10
CA GLU A 6 -11.24 -4.18 -3.73
C GLU A 6 -10.28 -3.01 -3.47
N VAL A 7 -9.02 -3.12 -3.91
CA VAL A 7 -8.04 -2.04 -3.78
C VAL A 7 -8.57 -0.77 -4.43
N ARG A 8 -9.03 -0.89 -5.66
CA ARG A 8 -9.57 0.23 -6.42
C ARG A 8 -10.78 0.84 -5.74
N SER A 9 -11.71 0.02 -5.31
CA SER A 9 -12.92 0.47 -4.63
C SER A 9 -12.61 1.24 -3.35
N ILE A 10 -11.69 0.72 -2.53
CA ILE A 10 -11.28 1.38 -1.29
C ILE A 10 -10.58 2.70 -1.59
N ALA A 11 -9.60 2.67 -2.49
CA ALA A 11 -8.79 3.86 -2.81
C ALA A 11 -9.65 4.98 -3.40
N LEU A 12 -10.49 4.65 -4.39
CA LEU A 12 -11.33 5.66 -5.04
C LEU A 12 -12.49 6.13 -4.15
N GLY A 13 -12.80 5.38 -3.10
CA GLY A 13 -13.76 5.81 -2.09
C GLY A 13 -13.22 6.86 -1.12
N LEU A 14 -11.90 7.09 -1.12
CA LEU A 14 -11.27 8.11 -0.28
C LEU A 14 -11.26 9.46 -0.99
N PRO A 15 -11.39 10.58 -0.22
CA PRO A 15 -11.50 11.92 -0.83
C PRO A 15 -10.28 12.31 -1.69
N GLU A 16 -10.54 13.06 -2.75
CA GLU A 16 -9.52 13.63 -3.61
C GLU A 16 -8.52 12.60 -4.19
N THR A 17 -8.97 11.37 -4.35
CA THR A 17 -8.15 10.27 -4.88
C THR A 17 -8.41 10.10 -6.37
N SER A 18 -7.33 9.91 -7.13
CA SER A 18 -7.40 9.63 -8.55
C SER A 18 -6.61 8.37 -8.87
N GLU A 19 -7.02 7.70 -9.94
CA GLU A 19 -6.32 6.52 -10.46
C GLU A 19 -5.55 6.94 -11.69
N ARG A 20 -4.31 6.46 -11.80
CA ARG A 20 -3.48 6.68 -12.98
C ARG A 20 -2.87 5.36 -13.41
N ILE A 21 -2.59 5.25 -14.69
CA ILE A 21 -1.85 4.12 -15.23
C ILE A 21 -0.45 4.60 -15.56
N SER A 22 0.56 3.98 -14.94
CA SER A 22 1.96 4.30 -15.19
C SER A 22 2.67 3.01 -15.57
N ARG A 23 3.31 2.98 -16.75
CA ARG A 23 3.98 1.77 -17.26
C ARG A 23 3.04 0.56 -17.29
N GLU A 24 1.78 0.81 -17.70
CA GLU A 24 0.72 -0.19 -17.80
C GLU A 24 0.22 -0.73 -16.45
N LEU A 25 0.64 -0.14 -15.34
CA LEU A 25 0.24 -0.57 -14.01
C LEU A 25 -0.59 0.51 -13.32
N PRO A 26 -1.67 0.13 -12.61
CA PRO A 26 -2.48 1.11 -11.89
C PRO A 26 -1.79 1.62 -10.65
N GLN A 27 -2.02 2.89 -10.36
CA GLN A 27 -1.58 3.53 -9.13
C GLN A 27 -2.64 4.52 -8.68
N TRP A 28 -2.70 4.75 -7.37
CA TRP A 28 -3.70 5.66 -6.78
C TRP A 28 -2.98 6.76 -6.01
N ARG A 29 -3.42 8.00 -6.25
CA ARG A 29 -2.81 9.20 -5.70
C ARG A 29 -3.86 10.08 -5.04
N VAL A 30 -3.48 10.73 -3.94
CA VAL A 30 -4.28 11.76 -3.29
C VAL A 30 -3.56 13.09 -3.50
N LYS A 31 -4.23 14.06 -4.15
CA LYS A 31 -3.62 15.34 -4.51
C LYS A 31 -2.24 15.15 -5.17
N ASP A 32 -2.18 14.23 -6.12
CA ASP A 32 -0.98 13.87 -6.88
C ASP A 32 0.13 13.15 -6.09
N LYS A 33 -0.11 12.81 -4.83
CA LYS A 33 0.85 12.03 -4.05
C LYS A 33 0.48 10.56 -4.04
N LEU A 34 1.40 9.71 -4.47
CA LEU A 34 1.22 8.27 -4.55
C LEU A 34 1.08 7.66 -3.16
N PHE A 35 0.04 6.85 -2.94
CA PHE A 35 -0.12 6.16 -1.66
C PHE A 35 -0.29 4.64 -1.77
N VAL A 36 -0.86 4.12 -2.86
CA VAL A 36 -0.88 2.68 -3.15
C VAL A 36 -0.72 2.46 -4.65
N TRP A 37 -0.10 1.35 -5.02
CA TRP A 37 0.15 1.03 -6.44
C TRP A 37 0.38 -0.46 -6.63
N GLU A 38 0.17 -0.93 -7.84
CA GLU A 38 0.54 -2.29 -8.21
C GLU A 38 2.06 -2.35 -8.40
N ARG A 39 2.71 -3.28 -7.69
CA ARG A 39 4.18 -3.38 -7.71
C ARG A 39 4.62 -4.82 -7.94
N PRO A 40 4.60 -5.28 -9.19
CA PRO A 40 5.09 -6.64 -9.47
C PRO A 40 6.59 -6.76 -9.17
N LEU A 41 7.00 -7.94 -8.79
CA LEU A 41 8.40 -8.19 -8.51
C LEU A 41 9.21 -8.19 -9.80
N ARG A 42 10.40 -7.63 -9.73
CA ARG A 42 11.36 -7.60 -10.83
C ARG A 42 12.47 -8.61 -10.57
N GLY A 43 13.35 -8.83 -11.55
CA GLY A 43 14.44 -9.77 -11.41
C GLY A 43 15.26 -9.62 -10.14
N PRO A 44 15.79 -8.41 -9.84
CA PRO A 44 16.56 -8.21 -8.61
C PRO A 44 15.76 -8.47 -7.33
N ASP A 45 14.46 -8.19 -7.33
CA ASP A 45 13.60 -8.48 -6.18
C ASP A 45 13.50 -9.99 -5.95
N ARG A 46 13.31 -10.75 -7.04
CA ARG A 46 13.21 -12.21 -6.95
C ARG A 46 14.51 -12.83 -6.51
N GLU A 47 15.64 -12.31 -6.97
CA GLU A 47 16.96 -12.79 -6.53
C GLU A 47 17.15 -12.55 -5.03
N ALA A 48 16.77 -11.37 -4.54
CA ALA A 48 16.91 -11.03 -3.13
C ALA A 48 16.01 -11.88 -2.23
N LEU A 49 14.81 -12.20 -2.69
CA LEU A 49 13.84 -12.99 -1.91
C LEU A 49 14.06 -14.49 -2.05
N GLY A 50 14.66 -14.95 -3.16
CA GLY A 50 14.90 -16.36 -3.40
C GLY A 50 13.60 -17.16 -3.39
N ASP A 51 13.57 -18.26 -2.64
CA ASP A 51 12.41 -19.13 -2.54
C ASP A 51 11.23 -18.46 -1.84
N ALA A 52 11.46 -17.39 -1.12
CA ALA A 52 10.39 -16.64 -0.44
C ALA A 52 9.64 -15.67 -1.36
N ALA A 53 10.08 -15.52 -2.62
CA ALA A 53 9.42 -14.61 -3.56
C ALA A 53 8.00 -15.09 -3.86
N PRO A 54 6.97 -14.24 -3.62
CA PRO A 54 5.59 -14.62 -3.92
C PRO A 54 5.32 -14.63 -5.41
N ASP A 55 4.40 -15.49 -5.83
CA ASP A 55 3.98 -15.58 -7.24
C ASP A 55 2.67 -14.82 -7.52
N GLY A 56 1.98 -14.37 -6.48
CA GLY A 56 0.71 -13.67 -6.59
C GLY A 56 0.85 -12.17 -6.76
N PRO A 57 -0.28 -11.44 -6.75
CA PRO A 57 -0.29 -9.99 -6.92
C PRO A 57 0.33 -9.27 -5.71
N ILE A 58 1.10 -8.22 -6.00
CA ILE A 58 1.81 -7.45 -4.98
C ILE A 58 1.35 -6.01 -5.02
N LEU A 59 0.94 -5.49 -3.87
CA LEU A 59 0.54 -4.11 -3.67
C LEU A 59 1.68 -3.35 -3.01
N GLY A 60 2.02 -2.17 -3.54
CA GLY A 60 2.92 -1.24 -2.88
C GLY A 60 2.09 -0.30 -2.00
N LEU A 61 2.56 -0.04 -0.80
CA LEU A 61 1.82 0.71 0.22
C LEU A 61 2.72 1.70 0.94
N ARG A 62 2.33 2.97 0.93
CA ARG A 62 3.04 4.00 1.68
C ARG A 62 2.72 3.89 3.16
N VAL A 63 3.74 4.05 4.01
CA VAL A 63 3.57 4.05 5.47
C VAL A 63 4.19 5.32 6.05
N ALA A 64 3.89 5.60 7.32
CA ALA A 64 4.31 6.85 7.96
C ALA A 64 5.82 6.99 8.05
N ASP A 65 6.51 5.90 8.41
CA ASP A 65 7.96 5.90 8.54
C ASP A 65 8.49 4.46 8.50
N VAL A 66 9.81 4.34 8.54
CA VAL A 66 10.48 3.03 8.47
C VAL A 66 10.16 2.17 9.70
N GLY A 67 9.89 2.78 10.84
CA GLY A 67 9.49 2.05 12.04
C GLY A 67 8.16 1.32 11.87
N VAL A 68 7.18 1.98 11.26
CA VAL A 68 5.89 1.34 10.93
C VAL A 68 6.10 0.20 9.96
N LYS A 69 6.95 0.39 8.95
CA LYS A 69 7.30 -0.64 7.98
C LYS A 69 7.86 -1.89 8.66
N GLU A 70 8.84 -1.69 9.54
CA GLU A 70 9.45 -2.80 10.28
C GLU A 70 8.45 -3.52 11.17
N ALA A 71 7.56 -2.76 11.82
CA ALA A 71 6.53 -3.33 12.69
C ALA A 71 5.55 -4.20 11.91
N LEU A 72 5.13 -3.76 10.72
CA LEU A 72 4.21 -4.55 9.88
C LEU A 72 4.86 -5.85 9.43
N VAL A 73 6.09 -5.79 8.95
CA VAL A 73 6.81 -6.98 8.49
C VAL A 73 7.03 -7.97 9.63
N ALA A 74 7.37 -7.47 10.82
CA ALA A 74 7.58 -8.32 11.98
C ALA A 74 6.29 -8.94 12.49
N ALA A 75 5.19 -8.19 12.45
CA ALA A 75 3.89 -8.66 12.97
C ALA A 75 3.26 -9.72 12.07
N ASP A 76 3.39 -9.58 10.75
CA ASP A 76 2.77 -10.52 9.82
C ASP A 76 3.60 -10.68 8.54
N PRO A 77 4.68 -11.46 8.61
CA PRO A 77 5.55 -11.66 7.44
C PRO A 77 4.91 -12.45 6.30
N ASP A 78 3.76 -13.09 6.54
CA ASP A 78 3.01 -13.75 5.47
C ASP A 78 2.29 -12.76 4.58
N VAL A 79 2.02 -11.56 5.07
CA VAL A 79 1.33 -10.50 4.36
C VAL A 79 2.28 -9.41 3.90
N TYR A 80 3.14 -8.91 4.80
CA TYR A 80 4.01 -7.76 4.55
C TYR A 80 5.46 -8.17 4.36
N PHE A 81 6.10 -7.58 3.36
CA PHE A 81 7.52 -7.83 3.11
C PHE A 81 8.17 -6.62 2.45
N THR A 82 9.47 -6.68 2.27
CA THR A 82 10.21 -5.61 1.61
C THR A 82 11.31 -6.21 0.74
N THR A 83 11.90 -5.39 -0.11
CA THR A 83 13.04 -5.78 -0.94
C THR A 83 14.12 -4.72 -0.79
N PRO A 84 15.38 -5.02 -1.20
CA PRO A 84 16.45 -4.02 -1.12
C PRO A 84 16.15 -2.71 -1.84
N HIS A 85 15.35 -2.74 -2.90
CA HIS A 85 14.93 -1.54 -3.62
C HIS A 85 14.26 -0.52 -2.68
N PHE A 86 13.56 -0.99 -1.65
CA PHE A 86 12.83 -0.15 -0.71
C PHE A 86 13.54 0.05 0.63
N ASP A 87 14.81 -0.33 0.75
CA ASP A 87 15.57 -0.13 1.98
C ASP A 87 15.62 1.35 2.34
N GLY A 88 15.26 1.66 3.58
CA GLY A 88 15.24 3.03 4.09
C GLY A 88 14.08 3.89 3.58
N TYR A 89 13.21 3.35 2.72
CA TYR A 89 12.08 4.08 2.18
C TYR A 89 10.79 3.67 2.92
N PRO A 90 9.93 4.64 3.29
CA PRO A 90 8.70 4.35 4.06
C PRO A 90 7.59 3.79 3.19
N ALA A 91 7.83 2.63 2.63
CA ALA A 91 6.85 1.86 1.86
C ALA A 91 7.08 0.38 2.11
N VAL A 92 6.00 -0.40 2.08
CA VAL A 92 6.04 -1.84 2.30
C VAL A 92 5.31 -2.53 1.16
N LEU A 93 5.65 -3.78 0.91
CA LEU A 93 4.98 -4.59 -0.09
C LEU A 93 3.99 -5.53 0.60
N VAL A 94 2.84 -5.73 -0.03
CA VAL A 94 1.74 -6.52 0.52
C VAL A 94 1.40 -7.64 -0.44
N ARG A 95 1.32 -8.87 0.09
CA ARG A 95 0.81 -10.00 -0.66
C ARG A 95 -0.71 -9.90 -0.69
N LEU A 96 -1.24 -9.43 -1.81
CA LEU A 96 -2.66 -9.12 -1.92
C LEU A 96 -3.54 -10.37 -1.70
N ASP A 97 -3.06 -11.53 -2.11
CA ASP A 97 -3.79 -12.79 -1.94
C ASP A 97 -3.73 -13.35 -0.51
N ARG A 98 -3.03 -12.67 0.40
CA ARG A 98 -2.90 -13.10 1.79
C ARG A 98 -3.55 -12.16 2.78
N ILE A 99 -3.85 -10.91 2.39
CA ILE A 99 -4.44 -9.93 3.29
C ILE A 99 -5.97 -10.04 3.29
N GLY A 100 -6.58 -9.87 4.46
CA GLY A 100 -8.04 -9.84 4.58
C GLY A 100 -8.62 -8.48 4.18
N SER A 101 -9.88 -8.45 3.79
CA SER A 101 -10.55 -7.23 3.30
C SER A 101 -10.58 -6.10 4.33
N ALA A 102 -10.85 -6.43 5.60
CA ALA A 102 -10.91 -5.42 6.66
C ALA A 102 -9.53 -4.78 6.90
N GLU A 103 -8.50 -5.58 6.94
CA GLU A 103 -7.12 -5.09 7.13
C GLU A 103 -6.67 -4.30 5.91
N LEU A 104 -7.03 -4.75 4.71
CA LEU A 104 -6.72 -4.03 3.48
C LEU A 104 -7.27 -2.62 3.52
N LYS A 105 -8.52 -2.46 3.96
CA LYS A 105 -9.14 -1.15 4.09
C LYS A 105 -8.39 -0.28 5.09
N GLU A 106 -7.97 -0.85 6.22
CA GLU A 106 -7.21 -0.12 7.24
C GLU A 106 -5.89 0.39 6.70
N VAL A 107 -5.10 -0.48 6.07
CA VAL A 107 -3.75 -0.09 5.61
C VAL A 107 -3.79 0.88 4.44
N ILE A 108 -4.76 0.76 3.54
CA ILE A 108 -4.94 1.72 2.44
C ILE A 108 -5.36 3.07 3.00
N THR A 109 -6.30 3.09 3.95
CA THR A 109 -6.73 4.33 4.60
C THR A 109 -5.56 5.01 5.32
N GLU A 110 -4.73 4.25 6.03
CA GLU A 110 -3.55 4.80 6.69
C GLU A 110 -2.55 5.39 5.68
N ALA A 111 -2.35 4.71 4.54
CA ALA A 111 -1.46 5.21 3.49
C ALA A 111 -2.00 6.54 2.92
N TRP A 112 -3.30 6.64 2.73
CA TRP A 112 -3.96 7.86 2.30
C TRP A 112 -3.74 8.99 3.32
N LEU A 113 -3.90 8.70 4.62
CA LEU A 113 -3.69 9.68 5.69
C LEU A 113 -2.25 10.20 5.71
N VAL A 114 -1.28 9.35 5.42
CA VAL A 114 0.13 9.74 5.36
C VAL A 114 0.37 10.75 4.23
N GLN A 115 -0.25 10.55 3.08
CA GLN A 115 0.02 11.34 1.89
C GLN A 115 -0.94 12.50 1.68
N ALA A 116 -2.11 12.48 2.31
CA ALA A 116 -3.10 13.56 2.17
C ALA A 116 -2.60 14.86 2.82
N PRO A 117 -2.94 16.03 2.24
CA PRO A 117 -2.66 17.30 2.91
C PRO A 117 -3.28 17.32 4.30
N LYS A 118 -2.62 17.96 5.25
CA LYS A 118 -3.06 17.96 6.65
C LYS A 118 -4.52 18.40 6.83
N ARG A 119 -4.94 19.41 6.11
CA ARG A 119 -6.32 19.90 6.19
C ARG A 119 -7.33 18.86 5.73
N LEU A 120 -7.01 18.17 4.63
CA LEU A 120 -7.87 17.12 4.09
C LEU A 120 -7.94 15.92 5.03
N ALA A 121 -6.79 15.51 5.57
CA ALA A 121 -6.71 14.41 6.53
C ALA A 121 -7.51 14.73 7.79
N ALA A 122 -7.37 15.95 8.33
CA ALA A 122 -8.10 16.38 9.52
C ALA A 122 -9.62 16.38 9.28
N HIS A 123 -10.05 16.87 8.13
CA HIS A 123 -11.47 16.88 7.76
C HIS A 123 -12.03 15.46 7.68
N PHE A 124 -11.29 14.57 7.05
CA PHE A 124 -11.69 13.15 6.92
C PHE A 124 -11.82 12.49 8.30
N LEU A 125 -10.83 12.69 9.17
CA LEU A 125 -10.86 12.13 10.53
C LEU A 125 -12.00 12.70 11.36
N GLY A 126 -12.27 14.00 11.23
CA GLY A 126 -13.39 14.64 11.91
C GLY A 126 -14.74 14.08 11.47
N THR A 127 -14.91 13.84 10.18
CA THR A 127 -16.13 13.25 9.62
C THR A 127 -16.31 11.80 10.12
N ARG A 128 -15.23 11.03 10.20
CA ARG A 128 -15.29 9.65 10.69
C ARG A 128 -15.59 9.57 12.18
N GLY A 129 -15.12 10.57 12.92
CA GLY A 129 -15.27 10.58 14.38
C GLY A 129 -16.64 11.06 14.87
N SER A 130 -17.50 11.48 13.98
CA SER A 130 -18.82 12.02 14.39
C SER A 130 -19.96 11.00 14.30
#